data_e59de1c5434b6416a1b42dfb55410a58
#
_entry.id   e59de1c5434b6416a1b42dfb55410a58
#
_cell.length_a   1.000
_cell.length_b   1.000
_cell.length_c   1.000
_cell.angle_alpha   90.00
_cell.angle_beta   90.00
_cell.angle_gamma   90.00
#
_symmetry.space_group_name_H-M   'P 1'
#
loop_
_entity.id
_entity.type
_entity.pdbx_description
1 polymer ?
#
loop_
_entity_poly.entity_id
_entity_poly.type
_entity_poly.pdbx_seq_one_letter_code
_entity_poly.pdbx_strand_id
1 'polypeptide(L)'
;MKTDIQIAQEAEMIHIKDVAAQLGIEEDELELYGKYKAKLSNELMERVKDEKDGKLILVTAINPTPAGEGKTTTSVGLGQAFGKLGKKAVLALREPSLGPCFGIKGGAAGGGYAQVVPMEDLNLHFTGDFHAITSANNLLAALLDNHIQQGNVLGIDPRQVIWKRCLDMNDRVLRNIVVGLGNKMDGMVREDHFVITVASEIMAVLCLAEDMADLKKRLGRMIVAYNFEGKPVTADDLQATGAMAALLKDAMKPNLIQTLEHTPAIVHGGPFANIAHGCNSVRATKTALKLADYVVTEAGFGADLGAEKFMDIKCRMAGLKPDAVVLVATIRALKYNGGVPKSELSSENLAALEKGIVNLEKHIENLQKYQVPVVVTLNSFLTDSKAETEYVEQFCKERGCEFALSEVWEKGGEGGVALAQKVLETLETKDSRFAPLYEDSLSLTEKIETVAKEIYGADGVTYGPAAMKELKRIEELGMGSFPVCMAKTQYSLSDDQTKLGRPLGFTVNVREVYVSAGAGFVVAITGAIMTMPGLGKTPAAYQIDVDDDGVITGLF
;
A
#
# COMPACT_ATOMS: atom_id res chain seq x y z
N MET A 1 21.27 -14.07 17.44
CA MET A 1 21.07 -13.15 16.30
C MET A 1 20.36 -11.92 16.86
N LYS A 2 20.76 -10.70 16.48
CA LYS A 2 20.09 -9.47 16.94
C LYS A 2 18.69 -9.38 16.34
N THR A 3 17.75 -8.79 17.08
CA THR A 3 16.41 -8.47 16.56
C THR A 3 16.47 -7.26 15.64
N ASP A 4 15.42 -7.06 14.83
CA ASP A 4 15.37 -5.93 13.88
C ASP A 4 15.46 -4.58 14.61
N ILE A 5 14.78 -4.43 15.77
CA ILE A 5 14.90 -3.19 16.56
C ILE A 5 16.32 -3.00 17.13
N GLN A 6 17.01 -4.05 17.59
CA GLN A 6 18.38 -3.93 18.07
C GLN A 6 19.34 -3.48 16.96
N ILE A 7 19.17 -4.01 15.74
CA ILE A 7 19.95 -3.58 14.58
C ILE A 7 19.69 -2.10 14.28
N ALA A 8 18.42 -1.68 14.31
CA ALA A 8 18.04 -0.28 14.06
C ALA A 8 18.57 0.68 15.13
N GLN A 9 18.53 0.29 16.42
CA GLN A 9 19.02 1.09 17.54
C GLN A 9 20.55 1.27 17.54
N GLU A 10 21.28 0.30 17.02
CA GLU A 10 22.74 0.36 16.87
C GLU A 10 23.18 1.09 15.59
N ALA A 11 22.26 1.53 14.75
CA ALA A 11 22.57 2.16 13.47
C ALA A 11 23.28 3.52 13.67
N GLU A 12 24.38 3.72 12.97
CA GLU A 12 25.06 5.01 12.87
C GLU A 12 24.39 5.86 11.79
N MET A 13 23.35 6.62 12.18
CA MET A 13 22.64 7.51 11.25
C MET A 13 23.43 8.79 10.99
N ILE A 14 23.50 9.19 9.72
CA ILE A 14 23.99 10.53 9.33
C ILE A 14 22.87 11.57 9.46
N HIS A 15 23.23 12.85 9.55
CA HIS A 15 22.25 13.92 9.65
C HIS A 15 21.37 13.96 8.39
N ILE A 16 20.07 14.26 8.54
CA ILE A 16 19.13 14.24 7.40
C ILE A 16 19.50 15.24 6.28
N LYS A 17 20.21 16.31 6.60
CA LYS A 17 20.76 17.25 5.62
C LYS A 17 21.80 16.60 4.70
N ASP A 18 22.64 15.71 5.26
CA ASP A 18 23.64 14.98 4.49
C ASP A 18 22.99 13.93 3.59
N VAL A 19 21.89 13.31 4.06
CA VAL A 19 21.06 12.43 3.24
C VAL A 19 20.43 13.21 2.08
N ALA A 20 19.86 14.37 2.35
CA ALA A 20 19.25 15.24 1.35
C ALA A 20 20.25 15.72 0.29
N ALA A 21 21.47 16.05 0.71
CA ALA A 21 22.54 16.48 -0.18
C ALA A 21 22.91 15.42 -1.25
N GLN A 22 22.76 14.12 -0.95
CA GLN A 22 22.96 13.03 -1.91
C GLN A 22 21.98 13.12 -3.10
N LEU A 23 20.81 13.71 -2.87
CA LEU A 23 19.76 13.92 -3.88
C LEU A 23 19.82 15.31 -4.53
N GLY A 24 20.74 16.19 -4.09
CA GLY A 24 20.80 17.58 -4.54
C GLY A 24 19.67 18.44 -3.97
N ILE A 25 19.16 18.09 -2.80
CA ILE A 25 18.17 18.87 -2.04
C ILE A 25 18.93 19.88 -1.18
N GLU A 26 18.53 21.13 -1.23
CA GLU A 26 19.13 22.22 -0.46
C GLU A 26 18.55 22.27 0.97
N GLU A 27 19.28 22.87 1.90
CA GLU A 27 18.90 22.87 3.31
C GLU A 27 17.58 23.62 3.59
N ASP A 28 17.33 24.71 2.86
CA ASP A 28 16.12 25.51 2.96
C ASP A 28 14.87 24.85 2.31
N GLU A 29 15.08 23.76 1.57
CA GLU A 29 14.01 22.91 1.03
C GLU A 29 13.55 21.81 2.00
N LEU A 30 14.12 21.77 3.21
CA LEU A 30 13.81 20.79 4.26
C LEU A 30 13.11 21.44 5.45
N GLU A 31 12.03 20.82 5.90
CA GLU A 31 11.43 21.09 7.21
C GLU A 31 11.87 20.01 8.19
N LEU A 32 12.81 20.34 9.08
CA LEU A 32 13.45 19.38 9.96
C LEU A 32 12.51 18.87 11.08
N TYR A 33 12.44 17.58 11.24
CA TYR A 33 11.79 16.87 12.36
C TYR A 33 12.85 16.16 13.20
N GLY A 34 13.69 16.93 13.88
CA GLY A 34 14.90 16.46 14.56
C GLY A 34 16.07 16.26 13.62
N LYS A 35 17.03 15.39 14.00
CA LYS A 35 18.29 15.20 13.26
C LYS A 35 18.17 14.28 12.05
N TYR A 36 17.23 13.34 12.06
CA TYR A 36 17.22 12.17 11.18
C TYR A 36 15.99 12.08 10.28
N LYS A 37 15.06 13.03 10.40
CA LYS A 37 13.83 13.12 9.62
C LYS A 37 13.62 14.54 9.11
N ALA A 38 13.03 14.67 7.94
CA ALA A 38 12.58 15.96 7.43
C ALA A 38 11.38 15.77 6.50
N LYS A 39 10.56 16.81 6.35
CA LYS A 39 9.61 16.91 5.25
C LYS A 39 10.24 17.65 4.08
N LEU A 40 9.88 17.24 2.87
CA LEU A 40 10.27 17.88 1.62
C LEU A 40 9.31 19.03 1.32
N SER A 41 9.87 20.21 1.07
CA SER A 41 9.08 21.43 0.85
C SER A 41 8.36 21.43 -0.50
N ASN A 42 7.38 22.32 -0.66
CA ASN A 42 6.71 22.52 -1.94
C ASN A 42 7.65 23.23 -2.94
N GLU A 43 8.56 24.06 -2.46
CA GLU A 43 9.57 24.78 -3.25
C GLU A 43 10.52 23.79 -3.93
N LEU A 44 10.95 22.73 -3.24
CA LEU A 44 11.71 21.64 -3.85
C LEU A 44 10.95 21.04 -5.04
N MET A 45 9.67 20.68 -4.84
CA MET A 45 8.89 20.04 -5.88
C MET A 45 8.70 20.93 -7.10
N GLU A 46 8.52 22.22 -6.87
CA GLU A 46 8.43 23.22 -7.95
C GLU A 46 9.76 23.39 -8.68
N ARG A 47 10.88 23.41 -7.97
CA ARG A 47 12.22 23.53 -8.57
C ARG A 47 12.56 22.35 -9.48
N VAL A 48 12.21 21.12 -9.06
CA VAL A 48 12.60 19.90 -9.80
C VAL A 48 11.55 19.40 -10.80
N LYS A 49 10.39 20.03 -10.91
CA LYS A 49 9.26 19.52 -11.71
C LYS A 49 9.59 19.23 -13.18
N ASP A 50 10.49 20.03 -13.76
CA ASP A 50 10.88 19.94 -15.17
C ASP A 50 12.15 19.08 -15.39
N GLU A 51 12.74 18.53 -14.32
CA GLU A 51 13.86 17.61 -14.43
C GLU A 51 13.43 16.30 -15.09
N LYS A 52 14.40 15.61 -15.71
CA LYS A 52 14.14 14.31 -16.33
C LYS A 52 13.81 13.26 -15.27
N ASP A 53 12.82 12.43 -15.55
CA ASP A 53 12.48 11.30 -14.70
C ASP A 53 13.57 10.22 -14.71
N GLY A 54 13.88 9.70 -13.54
CA GLY A 54 14.65 8.48 -13.36
C GLY A 54 13.84 7.23 -13.75
N LYS A 55 14.43 6.06 -13.55
CA LYS A 55 13.81 4.76 -13.81
C LYS A 55 12.96 4.31 -12.64
N LEU A 56 11.68 3.99 -12.89
CA LEU A 56 10.74 3.52 -11.87
C LEU A 56 10.73 1.99 -11.81
N ILE A 57 11.11 1.45 -10.67
CA ILE A 57 11.18 0.02 -10.40
C ILE A 57 10.13 -0.33 -9.33
N LEU A 58 9.15 -1.13 -9.70
CA LEU A 58 8.15 -1.64 -8.77
C LEU A 58 8.62 -2.96 -8.15
N VAL A 59 8.63 -3.05 -6.83
CA VAL A 59 8.81 -4.31 -6.10
C VAL A 59 7.44 -4.81 -5.63
N THR A 60 7.12 -6.03 -6.01
CA THR A 60 5.89 -6.74 -5.60
C THR A 60 6.23 -8.18 -5.22
N ALA A 61 5.24 -9.00 -4.87
CA ALA A 61 5.46 -10.37 -4.45
C ALA A 61 4.37 -11.31 -4.97
N ILE A 62 4.60 -12.61 -4.85
CA ILE A 62 3.55 -13.64 -4.97
C ILE A 62 2.56 -13.53 -3.80
N ASN A 63 1.49 -14.33 -3.79
CA ASN A 63 0.56 -14.34 -2.65
C ASN A 63 1.31 -14.59 -1.33
N PRO A 64 1.13 -13.72 -0.31
CA PRO A 64 1.86 -13.83 0.92
C PRO A 64 1.41 -15.02 1.77
N THR A 65 2.36 -15.57 2.53
CA THR A 65 2.04 -16.41 3.68
C THR A 65 1.72 -15.54 4.90
N PRO A 66 1.15 -16.09 5.97
CA PRO A 66 1.00 -15.36 7.23
C PRO A 66 2.31 -14.85 7.85
N ALA A 67 3.46 -15.34 7.39
CA ALA A 67 4.79 -14.90 7.85
C ALA A 67 5.34 -13.70 7.05
N GLY A 68 4.74 -13.37 5.91
CA GLY A 68 5.23 -12.35 4.97
C GLY A 68 6.34 -12.87 4.05
N GLU A 69 6.59 -12.13 2.94
CA GLU A 69 7.54 -12.55 1.90
C GLU A 69 8.80 -11.67 1.85
N GLY A 70 8.94 -10.73 2.79
CA GLY A 70 10.09 -9.84 2.85
C GLY A 70 10.16 -8.82 1.70
N LYS A 71 9.02 -8.41 1.15
CA LYS A 71 8.96 -7.45 0.06
C LYS A 71 9.63 -6.12 0.41
N THR A 72 9.28 -5.50 1.55
CA THR A 72 9.89 -4.24 2.00
C THR A 72 11.38 -4.41 2.25
N THR A 73 11.79 -5.52 2.88
CA THR A 73 13.20 -5.88 3.08
C THR A 73 13.94 -5.94 1.73
N THR A 74 13.34 -6.60 0.73
CA THR A 74 13.92 -6.67 -0.62
C THR A 74 13.98 -5.29 -1.28
N SER A 75 12.94 -4.45 -1.12
CA SER A 75 12.93 -3.09 -1.67
C SER A 75 14.05 -2.23 -1.08
N VAL A 76 14.19 -2.26 0.24
CA VAL A 76 15.23 -1.51 0.96
C VAL A 76 16.62 -2.03 0.57
N GLY A 77 16.82 -3.34 0.59
CA GLY A 77 18.09 -3.96 0.22
C GLY A 77 18.48 -3.71 -1.23
N LEU A 78 17.52 -3.66 -2.16
CA LEU A 78 17.77 -3.28 -3.56
C LEU A 78 18.24 -1.82 -3.66
N GLY A 79 17.61 -0.89 -2.93
CA GLY A 79 18.05 0.50 -2.86
C GLY A 79 19.47 0.63 -2.29
N GLN A 80 19.78 -0.07 -1.21
CA GLN A 80 21.13 -0.13 -0.65
C GLN A 80 22.15 -0.72 -1.65
N ALA A 81 21.76 -1.78 -2.39
CA ALA A 81 22.61 -2.40 -3.39
C ALA A 81 22.92 -1.47 -4.57
N PHE A 82 21.96 -0.66 -5.01
CA PHE A 82 22.24 0.39 -5.99
C PHE A 82 23.29 1.38 -5.48
N GLY A 83 23.22 1.76 -4.18
CA GLY A 83 24.23 2.58 -3.53
C GLY A 83 25.62 1.92 -3.56
N LYS A 84 25.73 0.61 -3.26
CA LYS A 84 26.98 -0.16 -3.38
C LYS A 84 27.56 -0.15 -4.80
N LEU A 85 26.70 -0.12 -5.81
CA LEU A 85 27.10 -0.02 -7.22
C LEU A 85 27.36 1.43 -7.68
N GLY A 86 27.37 2.41 -6.77
CA GLY A 86 27.60 3.82 -7.07
C GLY A 86 26.47 4.47 -7.88
N LYS A 87 25.25 3.91 -7.83
CA LYS A 87 24.09 4.44 -8.52
C LYS A 87 23.32 5.42 -7.65
N LYS A 88 22.84 6.52 -8.22
CA LYS A 88 21.98 7.48 -7.54
C LYS A 88 20.56 6.91 -7.45
N ALA A 89 20.23 6.31 -6.34
CA ALA A 89 18.94 5.66 -6.09
C ALA A 89 18.22 6.26 -4.88
N VAL A 90 16.88 6.19 -4.90
CA VAL A 90 16.01 6.58 -3.80
C VAL A 90 14.88 5.58 -3.66
N LEU A 91 14.48 5.32 -2.42
CA LEU A 91 13.31 4.52 -2.11
C LEU A 91 12.07 5.42 -2.01
N ALA A 92 10.93 4.93 -2.49
CA ALA A 92 9.63 5.58 -2.29
C ALA A 92 8.68 4.56 -1.65
N LEU A 93 8.44 4.70 -0.34
CA LEU A 93 7.80 3.70 0.51
C LEU A 93 6.53 4.22 1.17
N ARG A 94 5.73 3.29 1.71
CA ARG A 94 4.57 3.62 2.54
C ARG A 94 4.97 3.80 4.00
N GLU A 95 4.23 4.67 4.67
CA GLU A 95 4.28 4.82 6.13
C GLU A 95 3.46 3.70 6.80
N PRO A 96 3.95 3.05 7.87
CA PRO A 96 3.22 2.01 8.59
C PRO A 96 2.11 2.59 9.47
N SER A 97 1.02 1.83 9.64
CA SER A 97 -0.09 2.13 10.54
C SER A 97 0.16 1.53 11.93
N LEU A 98 -0.25 2.23 12.98
CA LEU A 98 -0.14 1.78 14.38
C LEU A 98 -0.88 0.46 14.63
N GLY A 99 -2.07 0.30 14.07
CA GLY A 99 -2.89 -0.89 14.30
C GLY A 99 -2.17 -2.21 13.97
N PRO A 100 -1.59 -2.39 12.77
CA PRO A 100 -0.74 -3.53 12.46
C PRO A 100 0.50 -3.66 13.35
N CYS A 101 1.16 -2.56 13.69
CA CYS A 101 2.36 -2.56 14.56
C CYS A 101 2.06 -3.15 15.93
N PHE A 102 0.95 -2.78 16.54
CA PHE A 102 0.52 -3.31 17.84
C PHE A 102 -0.32 -4.61 17.73
N GLY A 103 -0.73 -5.00 16.53
CA GLY A 103 -1.62 -6.13 16.26
C GLY A 103 -0.90 -7.45 16.02
N ILE A 104 -0.67 -7.78 14.77
CA ILE A 104 -0.18 -9.12 14.38
C ILE A 104 1.30 -9.13 14.09
N LYS A 105 1.84 -8.08 13.51
CA LYS A 105 3.24 -7.90 13.10
C LYS A 105 3.34 -6.94 11.92
N GLY A 106 4.47 -6.24 11.86
CA GLY A 106 4.98 -5.72 10.62
C GLY A 106 4.80 -4.23 10.46
N GLY A 107 5.74 -3.51 11.01
CA GLY A 107 6.11 -2.21 10.49
C GLY A 107 6.56 -2.34 9.03
N ALA A 108 6.50 -1.24 8.29
CA ALA A 108 6.98 -1.16 6.91
C ALA A 108 8.45 -0.70 6.84
N ALA A 109 9.25 -0.98 7.87
CA ALA A 109 10.64 -0.53 7.95
C ALA A 109 11.65 -1.44 7.21
N GLY A 110 11.24 -2.62 6.80
CA GLY A 110 12.14 -3.68 6.34
C GLY A 110 12.53 -4.63 7.47
N GLY A 111 13.65 -5.34 7.35
CA GLY A 111 14.13 -6.26 8.39
C GLY A 111 15.60 -6.64 8.20
N GLY A 112 16.22 -7.17 9.26
CA GLY A 112 17.64 -7.49 9.28
C GLY A 112 18.49 -6.26 8.97
N TYR A 113 19.45 -6.42 8.08
CA TYR A 113 20.33 -5.33 7.64
C TYR A 113 19.79 -4.52 6.44
N ALA A 114 18.53 -4.75 6.05
CA ALA A 114 17.83 -3.98 5.04
C ALA A 114 16.62 -3.26 5.66
N GLN A 115 16.90 -2.19 6.40
CA GLN A 115 15.90 -1.39 7.10
C GLN A 115 16.03 0.11 6.78
N VAL A 116 14.91 0.82 6.87
CA VAL A 116 14.87 2.29 6.95
C VAL A 116 14.89 2.73 8.41
N VAL A 117 15.60 3.80 8.69
CA VAL A 117 15.79 4.34 10.05
C VAL A 117 15.55 5.86 10.06
N PRO A 118 15.03 6.42 11.17
CA PRO A 118 14.78 5.83 12.50
C PRO A 118 13.53 4.93 12.51
N MET A 119 13.70 3.65 12.84
CA MET A 119 12.64 2.65 12.75
C MET A 119 11.53 2.86 13.80
N GLU A 120 11.90 3.22 15.03
CA GLU A 120 10.95 3.48 16.12
C GLU A 120 10.00 4.62 15.76
N ASP A 121 10.54 5.76 15.31
CA ASP A 121 9.75 6.92 14.91
C ASP A 121 8.80 6.56 13.77
N LEU A 122 9.31 5.84 12.77
CA LEU A 122 8.52 5.44 11.61
C LEU A 122 7.32 4.58 12.01
N ASN A 123 7.50 3.63 12.93
CA ASN A 123 6.47 2.68 13.34
C ASN A 123 5.50 3.23 14.42
N LEU A 124 5.86 4.29 15.12
CA LEU A 124 5.06 4.87 16.20
C LEU A 124 4.46 6.23 15.80
N HIS A 125 5.18 7.31 16.08
CA HIS A 125 4.76 8.67 15.76
C HIS A 125 5.80 9.33 14.84
N PHE A 126 5.59 9.20 13.54
CA PHE A 126 6.59 9.60 12.56
C PHE A 126 6.70 11.14 12.45
N THR A 127 5.81 11.77 11.69
CA THR A 127 5.76 13.22 11.50
C THR A 127 4.34 13.79 11.63
N GLY A 128 3.39 12.95 12.05
CA GLY A 128 2.02 13.35 12.33
C GLY A 128 1.03 13.23 11.17
N ASP A 129 1.43 12.64 10.04
CA ASP A 129 0.59 12.56 8.85
C ASP A 129 -0.69 11.74 9.10
N PHE A 130 -0.58 10.59 9.77
CA PHE A 130 -1.74 9.76 10.10
C PHE A 130 -2.66 10.42 11.13
N HIS A 131 -2.09 11.18 12.08
CA HIS A 131 -2.89 11.97 13.00
C HIS A 131 -3.66 13.08 12.28
N ALA A 132 -3.04 13.76 11.32
CA ALA A 132 -3.69 14.77 10.49
C ALA A 132 -4.84 14.18 9.67
N ILE A 133 -4.63 13.00 9.06
CA ILE A 133 -5.65 12.27 8.30
C ILE A 133 -6.82 11.88 9.21
N THR A 134 -6.54 11.30 10.39
CA THR A 134 -7.55 10.95 11.38
C THR A 134 -8.36 12.18 11.81
N SER A 135 -7.69 13.29 12.07
CA SER A 135 -8.33 14.54 12.48
C SER A 135 -9.22 15.12 11.38
N ALA A 136 -8.75 15.15 10.15
CA ALA A 136 -9.54 15.64 9.01
C ALA A 136 -10.77 14.76 8.74
N ASN A 137 -10.61 13.44 8.83
CA ASN A 137 -11.72 12.49 8.66
C ASN A 137 -12.80 12.67 9.73
N ASN A 138 -12.39 12.82 10.97
CA ASN A 138 -13.31 12.94 12.09
C ASN A 138 -13.91 14.35 12.19
N LEU A 139 -13.22 15.40 11.71
CA LEU A 139 -13.80 16.72 11.52
C LEU A 139 -14.99 16.67 10.54
N LEU A 140 -14.83 16.00 9.41
CA LEU A 140 -15.92 15.83 8.44
C LEU A 140 -17.12 15.08 9.03
N ALA A 141 -16.87 14.03 9.82
CA ALA A 141 -17.92 13.31 10.55
C ALA A 141 -18.64 14.21 11.56
N ALA A 142 -17.90 15.04 12.30
CA ALA A 142 -18.45 15.98 13.27
C ALA A 142 -19.29 17.08 12.58
N LEU A 143 -18.81 17.62 11.45
CA LEU A 143 -19.57 18.63 10.67
C LEU A 143 -20.85 18.05 10.10
N LEU A 144 -20.84 16.81 9.64
CA LEU A 144 -22.04 16.10 9.16
C LEU A 144 -23.09 15.97 10.28
N ASP A 145 -22.70 15.44 11.45
CA ASP A 145 -23.62 15.28 12.58
C ASP A 145 -24.09 16.63 13.11
N ASN A 146 -23.22 17.64 13.15
CA ASN A 146 -23.60 19.00 13.50
C ASN A 146 -24.62 19.59 12.52
N HIS A 147 -24.45 19.37 11.21
CA HIS A 147 -25.41 19.82 10.20
C HIS A 147 -26.80 19.22 10.43
N ILE A 148 -26.88 17.92 10.71
CA ILE A 148 -28.14 17.25 11.04
C ILE A 148 -28.76 17.85 12.29
N GLN A 149 -27.96 18.11 13.35
CA GLN A 149 -28.41 18.67 14.62
C GLN A 149 -28.91 20.12 14.48
N GLN A 150 -28.30 20.94 13.63
CA GLN A 150 -28.54 22.37 13.49
C GLN A 150 -29.59 22.72 12.42
N GLY A 151 -30.49 21.81 12.12
CA GLY A 151 -31.64 22.06 11.26
C GLY A 151 -31.63 21.34 9.92
N ASN A 152 -30.55 20.65 9.56
CA ASN A 152 -30.48 19.73 8.42
C ASN A 152 -31.00 20.32 7.09
N VAL A 153 -30.56 21.52 6.73
CA VAL A 153 -31.06 22.23 5.53
C VAL A 153 -30.77 21.48 4.23
N LEU A 154 -29.76 20.60 4.18
CA LEU A 154 -29.47 19.73 3.03
C LEU A 154 -30.40 18.51 2.97
N GLY A 155 -31.25 18.31 3.98
CA GLY A 155 -32.18 17.19 4.04
C GLY A 155 -31.50 15.82 4.10
N ILE A 156 -30.37 15.71 4.79
CA ILE A 156 -29.65 14.44 4.95
C ILE A 156 -30.56 13.42 5.63
N ASP A 157 -30.73 12.24 5.03
CA ASP A 157 -31.37 11.10 5.70
C ASP A 157 -30.36 10.46 6.68
N PRO A 158 -30.60 10.50 8.00
CA PRO A 158 -29.66 9.93 8.98
C PRO A 158 -29.41 8.42 8.80
N ARG A 159 -30.31 7.71 8.07
CA ARG A 159 -30.15 6.30 7.73
C ARG A 159 -29.30 6.06 6.48
N GLN A 160 -28.96 7.13 5.76
CA GLN A 160 -28.18 7.12 4.53
C GLN A 160 -26.83 7.84 4.71
N VAL A 161 -26.36 7.99 5.94
CA VAL A 161 -25.00 8.45 6.24
C VAL A 161 -24.04 7.30 5.93
N ILE A 162 -23.11 7.53 5.00
CA ILE A 162 -22.11 6.55 4.57
C ILE A 162 -20.71 6.87 5.07
N TRP A 163 -20.47 8.13 5.49
CA TRP A 163 -19.19 8.55 6.04
C TRP A 163 -18.93 7.88 7.38
N LYS A 164 -17.73 7.33 7.54
CA LYS A 164 -17.30 6.62 8.75
C LYS A 164 -16.24 7.41 9.49
N ARG A 165 -16.22 7.30 10.80
CA ARG A 165 -15.12 7.79 11.63
C ARG A 165 -13.89 6.93 11.45
N CYS A 166 -12.72 7.38 11.87
CA CYS A 166 -11.52 6.55 11.83
C CYS A 166 -10.67 6.67 13.09
N LEU A 167 -9.90 5.62 13.32
CA LEU A 167 -8.91 5.50 14.39
C LEU A 167 -7.77 4.64 13.88
N ASP A 168 -6.51 5.06 14.10
CA ASP A 168 -5.36 4.28 13.65
C ASP A 168 -4.95 3.21 14.66
N MET A 169 -5.91 2.35 15.02
CA MET A 169 -5.73 1.22 15.93
C MET A 169 -6.69 0.09 15.58
N ASN A 170 -6.27 -1.17 15.85
CA ASN A 170 -7.13 -2.33 15.67
C ASN A 170 -8.12 -2.43 16.82
N ASP A 171 -9.38 -2.08 16.56
CA ASP A 171 -10.44 -2.13 17.57
C ASP A 171 -11.76 -2.67 17.00
N ARG A 172 -12.02 -3.96 17.21
CA ARG A 172 -13.20 -4.64 16.64
C ARG A 172 -14.53 -4.16 17.18
N VAL A 173 -14.58 -3.58 18.39
CA VAL A 173 -15.85 -3.11 18.98
C VAL A 173 -16.34 -1.83 18.34
N LEU A 174 -15.48 -1.12 17.61
CA LEU A 174 -15.83 0.08 16.87
C LEU A 174 -16.42 -0.19 15.47
N ARG A 175 -16.53 -1.46 15.05
CA ARG A 175 -17.07 -1.80 13.73
C ARG A 175 -18.51 -1.35 13.55
N ASN A 176 -19.33 -1.52 14.60
CA ASN A 176 -20.73 -1.08 14.63
C ASN A 176 -20.99 -0.49 16.01
N ILE A 177 -21.36 0.78 16.04
CA ILE A 177 -21.63 1.54 17.26
C ILE A 177 -22.92 2.35 17.12
N VAL A 178 -23.40 2.87 18.21
CA VAL A 178 -24.50 3.85 18.23
C VAL A 178 -23.95 5.15 18.73
N VAL A 179 -24.20 6.24 17.99
CA VAL A 179 -23.82 7.60 18.36
C VAL A 179 -25.03 8.44 18.69
N GLY A 180 -24.83 9.61 19.32
CA GLY A 180 -25.88 10.56 19.68
C GLY A 180 -26.80 10.10 20.81
N LEU A 181 -26.38 9.12 21.64
CA LEU A 181 -27.11 8.71 22.84
C LEU A 181 -27.10 9.83 23.89
N GLY A 182 -28.22 10.00 24.58
CA GLY A 182 -28.39 11.00 25.62
C GLY A 182 -29.65 11.83 25.41
N ASN A 183 -29.55 13.13 25.56
CA ASN A 183 -30.67 14.05 25.40
C ASN A 183 -30.63 14.76 24.04
N LYS A 184 -31.60 15.64 23.80
CA LYS A 184 -31.72 16.38 22.52
C LYS A 184 -30.47 17.17 22.12
N MET A 185 -29.61 17.53 23.09
CA MET A 185 -28.38 18.29 22.82
C MET A 185 -27.20 17.39 22.39
N ASP A 186 -27.32 16.07 22.55
CA ASP A 186 -26.26 15.11 22.29
C ASP A 186 -26.25 14.60 20.82
N GLY A 187 -27.20 15.05 20.01
CA GLY A 187 -27.30 14.75 18.58
C GLY A 187 -28.43 13.79 18.20
N MET A 188 -28.44 13.36 16.96
CA MET A 188 -29.37 12.37 16.42
C MET A 188 -28.85 10.96 16.70
N VAL A 189 -29.67 10.12 17.33
CA VAL A 189 -29.32 8.71 17.54
C VAL A 189 -29.30 7.96 16.22
N ARG A 190 -28.16 7.39 15.87
CA ARG A 190 -28.00 6.56 14.66
C ARG A 190 -26.88 5.53 14.83
N GLU A 191 -26.89 4.52 13.96
CA GLU A 191 -25.75 3.64 13.78
C GLU A 191 -24.58 4.38 13.13
N ASP A 192 -23.37 4.08 13.57
CA ASP A 192 -22.12 4.59 12.99
C ASP A 192 -21.05 3.49 13.01
N HIS A 193 -19.93 3.75 12.32
CA HIS A 193 -18.86 2.80 12.13
C HIS A 193 -17.52 3.53 12.19
N PHE A 194 -16.48 2.80 12.64
CA PHE A 194 -15.10 3.21 12.46
C PHE A 194 -14.40 2.35 11.42
N VAL A 195 -13.50 2.96 10.69
CA VAL A 195 -12.48 2.28 9.89
C VAL A 195 -11.10 2.59 10.47
N ILE A 196 -10.12 1.74 10.21
CA ILE A 196 -8.73 2.10 10.53
C ILE A 196 -8.29 3.24 9.60
N THR A 197 -7.46 4.17 10.08
CA THR A 197 -7.09 5.39 9.34
C THR A 197 -6.58 5.11 7.92
N VAL A 198 -5.80 4.04 7.74
CA VAL A 198 -5.28 3.61 6.43
C VAL A 198 -6.33 3.04 5.47
N ALA A 199 -7.55 2.79 5.96
CA ALA A 199 -8.72 2.39 5.17
C ALA A 199 -9.64 3.57 4.84
N SER A 200 -9.37 4.77 5.38
CA SER A 200 -10.18 5.96 5.13
C SER A 200 -10.01 6.46 3.70
N GLU A 201 -11.06 7.07 3.15
CA GLU A 201 -10.99 7.71 1.84
C GLU A 201 -9.99 8.87 1.83
N ILE A 202 -9.84 9.60 2.95
CA ILE A 202 -8.88 10.71 3.04
C ILE A 202 -7.44 10.21 2.88
N MET A 203 -7.09 9.03 3.40
CA MET A 203 -5.77 8.42 3.14
C MET A 203 -5.55 8.20 1.63
N ALA A 204 -6.54 7.64 0.93
CA ALA A 204 -6.45 7.44 -0.52
C ALA A 204 -6.38 8.77 -1.29
N VAL A 205 -7.18 9.76 -0.89
CA VAL A 205 -7.18 11.11 -1.46
C VAL A 205 -5.81 11.77 -1.32
N LEU A 206 -5.22 11.76 -0.12
CA LEU A 206 -3.88 12.33 0.13
C LEU A 206 -2.82 11.65 -0.73
N CYS A 207 -2.89 10.33 -0.86
CA CYS A 207 -1.91 9.56 -1.64
C CYS A 207 -2.04 9.77 -3.17
N LEU A 208 -3.23 10.14 -3.66
CA LEU A 208 -3.48 10.35 -5.10
C LEU A 208 -3.44 11.83 -5.49
N ALA A 209 -3.51 12.75 -4.54
CA ALA A 209 -3.43 14.19 -4.81
C ALA A 209 -2.03 14.60 -5.28
N GLU A 210 -1.98 15.46 -6.30
CA GLU A 210 -0.73 15.97 -6.86
C GLU A 210 -0.24 17.24 -6.16
N ASP A 211 -1.18 18.10 -5.76
CA ASP A 211 -0.91 19.36 -5.07
C ASP A 211 -2.09 19.74 -4.16
N MET A 212 -2.00 20.92 -3.54
CA MET A 212 -3.04 21.42 -2.62
C MET A 212 -4.36 21.73 -3.35
N ALA A 213 -4.31 22.16 -4.59
CA ALA A 213 -5.52 22.45 -5.39
C ALA A 213 -6.25 21.14 -5.74
N ASP A 214 -5.51 20.12 -6.18
CA ASP A 214 -6.06 18.79 -6.45
C ASP A 214 -6.55 18.12 -5.15
N LEU A 215 -5.84 18.28 -4.02
CA LEU A 215 -6.30 17.82 -2.72
C LEU A 215 -7.67 18.40 -2.38
N LYS A 216 -7.84 19.71 -2.47
CA LYS A 216 -9.12 20.37 -2.19
C LYS A 216 -10.22 19.89 -3.11
N LYS A 217 -9.95 19.77 -4.41
CA LYS A 217 -10.91 19.26 -5.39
C LYS A 217 -11.35 17.84 -5.05
N ARG A 218 -10.43 16.97 -4.66
CA ARG A 218 -10.72 15.59 -4.26
C ARG A 218 -11.50 15.54 -2.96
N LEU A 219 -11.10 16.28 -1.93
CA LEU A 219 -11.80 16.36 -0.65
C LEU A 219 -13.24 16.83 -0.84
N GLY A 220 -13.45 17.88 -1.65
CA GLY A 220 -14.77 18.49 -1.86
C GLY A 220 -15.80 17.56 -2.46
N ARG A 221 -15.39 16.68 -3.38
CA ARG A 221 -16.28 15.73 -4.06
C ARG A 221 -16.56 14.43 -3.30
N MET A 222 -15.93 14.20 -2.13
CA MET A 222 -16.23 13.02 -1.30
C MET A 222 -17.71 13.00 -0.92
N ILE A 223 -18.38 11.86 -1.17
CA ILE A 223 -19.78 11.67 -0.81
C ILE A 223 -19.85 11.19 0.63
N VAL A 224 -20.61 11.90 1.47
CA VAL A 224 -20.70 11.62 2.91
C VAL A 224 -22.05 11.02 3.32
N ALA A 225 -23.09 11.33 2.58
CA ALA A 225 -24.45 10.87 2.85
C ALA A 225 -25.32 11.01 1.58
N TYR A 226 -26.56 10.54 1.69
CA TYR A 226 -27.62 10.87 0.73
C TYR A 226 -28.77 11.56 1.45
N ASN A 227 -29.41 12.49 0.76
CA ASN A 227 -30.57 13.19 1.31
C ASN A 227 -31.87 12.39 1.12
N PHE A 228 -32.99 12.87 1.66
CA PHE A 228 -34.30 12.20 1.55
C PHE A 228 -34.79 12.01 0.10
N GLU A 229 -34.24 12.78 -0.86
CA GLU A 229 -34.52 12.62 -2.29
C GLU A 229 -33.58 11.59 -2.97
N GLY A 230 -32.62 11.01 -2.23
CA GLY A 230 -31.62 10.08 -2.74
C GLY A 230 -30.46 10.75 -3.48
N LYS A 231 -30.32 12.07 -3.41
CA LYS A 231 -29.19 12.80 -3.99
C LYS A 231 -27.97 12.73 -3.07
N PRO A 232 -26.75 12.63 -3.64
CA PRO A 232 -25.53 12.64 -2.82
C PRO A 232 -25.33 14.00 -2.15
N VAL A 233 -24.81 13.96 -0.93
CA VAL A 233 -24.32 15.12 -0.17
C VAL A 233 -22.81 14.96 -0.05
N THR A 234 -22.08 16.02 -0.42
CA THR A 234 -20.62 16.02 -0.48
C THR A 234 -19.98 16.79 0.69
N ALA A 235 -18.66 16.66 0.83
CA ALA A 235 -17.92 17.47 1.78
C ALA A 235 -17.96 18.98 1.45
N ASP A 236 -18.06 19.35 0.16
CA ASP A 236 -18.25 20.75 -0.26
C ASP A 236 -19.63 21.28 0.16
N ASP A 237 -20.70 20.49 0.06
CA ASP A 237 -22.03 20.87 0.53
C ASP A 237 -22.03 21.18 2.04
N LEU A 238 -21.19 20.49 2.82
CA LEU A 238 -20.97 20.74 4.24
C LEU A 238 -19.94 21.85 4.52
N GLN A 239 -19.37 22.47 3.49
CA GLN A 239 -18.32 23.49 3.59
C GLN A 239 -17.08 23.05 4.38
N ALA A 240 -16.76 21.73 4.35
CA ALA A 240 -15.72 21.12 5.16
C ALA A 240 -14.32 21.19 4.51
N THR A 241 -14.26 21.34 3.19
CA THR A 241 -13.03 21.17 2.38
C THR A 241 -11.88 22.05 2.84
N GLY A 242 -12.13 23.33 3.12
CA GLY A 242 -11.09 24.27 3.55
C GLY A 242 -10.46 23.89 4.90
N ALA A 243 -11.27 23.53 5.88
CA ALA A 243 -10.81 23.14 7.21
C ALA A 243 -10.05 21.81 7.18
N MET A 244 -10.53 20.82 6.40
CA MET A 244 -9.81 19.56 6.19
C MET A 244 -8.46 19.78 5.51
N ALA A 245 -8.41 20.61 4.46
CA ALA A 245 -7.16 20.95 3.77
C ALA A 245 -6.16 21.65 4.70
N ALA A 246 -6.63 22.49 5.61
CA ALA A 246 -5.79 23.13 6.62
C ALA A 246 -5.14 22.10 7.57
N LEU A 247 -5.91 21.10 8.03
CA LEU A 247 -5.38 20.00 8.85
C LEU A 247 -4.37 19.14 8.09
N LEU A 248 -4.54 18.97 6.78
CA LEU A 248 -3.69 18.14 5.93
C LEU A 248 -2.50 18.88 5.31
N LYS A 249 -2.36 20.18 5.53
CA LYS A 249 -1.36 21.03 4.87
C LYS A 249 0.06 20.44 4.95
N ASP A 250 0.50 20.08 6.14
CA ASP A 250 1.85 19.54 6.35
C ASP A 250 1.93 18.04 6.02
N ALA A 251 0.83 17.31 6.21
CA ALA A 251 0.73 15.90 5.80
C ALA A 251 0.84 15.68 4.28
N MET A 252 0.63 16.71 3.46
CA MET A 252 0.83 16.67 2.01
C MET A 252 2.31 16.65 1.59
N LYS A 253 3.23 16.99 2.50
CA LYS A 253 4.66 17.00 2.23
C LYS A 253 5.25 15.62 2.51
N PRO A 254 5.93 14.98 1.53
CA PRO A 254 6.59 13.70 1.75
C PRO A 254 7.71 13.79 2.81
N ASN A 255 7.97 12.68 3.47
CA ASN A 255 8.99 12.58 4.52
C ASN A 255 10.27 11.95 3.97
N LEU A 256 11.42 12.51 4.32
CA LEU A 256 12.74 12.00 4.00
C LEU A 256 13.37 11.35 5.23
N ILE A 257 13.87 10.15 5.07
CA ILE A 257 14.70 9.38 6.02
C ILE A 257 15.81 8.64 5.27
N GLN A 258 16.47 7.70 5.90
CA GLN A 258 17.58 6.93 5.33
C GLN A 258 17.45 5.44 5.61
N THR A 259 18.19 4.63 4.87
CA THR A 259 18.41 3.22 5.21
C THR A 259 19.60 3.08 6.17
N LEU A 260 19.82 1.86 6.71
CA LEU A 260 21.00 1.54 7.50
C LEU A 260 22.33 1.87 6.76
N GLU A 261 22.33 1.83 5.44
CA GLU A 261 23.50 2.16 4.60
C GLU A 261 23.37 3.54 3.95
N HIS A 262 22.58 4.44 4.54
CA HIS A 262 22.43 5.86 4.18
C HIS A 262 21.82 6.13 2.79
N THR A 263 21.20 5.13 2.15
CA THR A 263 20.41 5.37 0.93
C THR A 263 19.18 6.20 1.30
N PRO A 264 18.90 7.31 0.57
CA PRO A 264 17.73 8.12 0.85
C PRO A 264 16.41 7.35 0.66
N ALA A 265 15.44 7.58 1.54
CA ALA A 265 14.11 7.01 1.46
C ALA A 265 13.05 8.09 1.67
N ILE A 266 12.14 8.22 0.71
CA ILE A 266 10.97 9.09 0.79
C ILE A 266 9.79 8.24 1.22
N VAL A 267 9.21 8.55 2.38
CA VAL A 267 8.10 7.80 2.98
C VAL A 267 6.88 8.70 3.06
N HIS A 268 5.75 8.27 2.48
CA HIS A 268 4.56 9.09 2.47
C HIS A 268 3.27 8.31 2.20
N GLY A 269 2.32 8.39 3.12
CA GLY A 269 1.02 7.72 3.07
C GLY A 269 1.12 6.20 3.17
N GLY A 270 0.02 5.54 3.50
CA GLY A 270 0.01 4.11 3.76
C GLY A 270 -1.33 3.41 3.54
N PRO A 271 -2.03 3.62 2.40
CA PRO A 271 -3.32 2.98 2.17
C PRO A 271 -3.17 1.45 2.09
N PHE A 272 -4.15 0.71 2.62
CA PHE A 272 -4.16 -0.75 2.51
C PHE A 272 -4.44 -1.21 1.08
N ALA A 273 -3.74 -2.28 0.65
CA ALA A 273 -3.85 -2.80 -0.71
C ALA A 273 -5.04 -3.75 -0.94
N ASN A 274 -5.71 -4.21 0.11
CA ASN A 274 -6.89 -5.07 -0.01
C ASN A 274 -8.23 -4.31 0.01
N ILE A 275 -8.20 -3.00 0.24
CA ILE A 275 -9.40 -2.14 0.29
C ILE A 275 -9.19 -0.75 -0.35
N ALA A 276 -7.94 -0.39 -0.66
CA ALA A 276 -7.54 0.82 -1.37
C ALA A 276 -6.39 0.49 -2.33
N HIS A 277 -5.75 1.49 -2.93
CA HIS A 277 -4.74 1.26 -3.97
C HIS A 277 -3.38 0.75 -3.45
N GLY A 278 -3.13 0.76 -2.15
CA GLY A 278 -2.02 0.05 -1.53
C GLY A 278 -0.61 0.51 -1.86
N CYS A 279 -0.44 1.77 -2.26
CA CYS A 279 0.83 2.34 -2.69
C CYS A 279 1.12 3.64 -1.94
N ASN A 280 2.39 4.05 -1.86
CA ASN A 280 2.75 5.37 -1.37
C ASN A 280 2.20 6.48 -2.27
N SER A 281 2.35 7.74 -1.85
CA SER A 281 1.75 8.86 -2.56
C SER A 281 2.30 9.09 -3.97
N VAL A 282 1.49 9.67 -4.83
CA VAL A 282 1.89 10.18 -6.15
C VAL A 282 2.98 11.24 -6.00
N ARG A 283 2.83 12.15 -5.03
CA ARG A 283 3.83 13.20 -4.76
C ARG A 283 5.20 12.61 -4.43
N ALA A 284 5.27 11.64 -3.51
CA ALA A 284 6.53 10.99 -3.15
C ALA A 284 7.19 10.31 -4.35
N THR A 285 6.41 9.57 -5.15
CA THR A 285 6.96 8.88 -6.33
C THR A 285 7.42 9.85 -7.41
N LYS A 286 6.62 10.89 -7.74
CA LYS A 286 7.00 11.91 -8.73
C LYS A 286 8.24 12.69 -8.27
N THR A 287 8.29 13.10 -7.01
CA THR A 287 9.46 13.80 -6.45
C THR A 287 10.71 12.91 -6.50
N ALA A 288 10.58 11.65 -6.12
CA ALA A 288 11.68 10.67 -6.20
C ALA A 288 12.23 10.53 -7.62
N LEU A 289 11.36 10.44 -8.62
CA LEU A 289 11.73 10.33 -10.03
C LEU A 289 12.53 11.54 -10.54
N LYS A 290 12.27 12.73 -10.00
CA LYS A 290 13.00 13.94 -10.35
C LYS A 290 14.37 14.06 -9.65
N LEU A 291 14.56 13.36 -8.54
CA LEU A 291 15.73 13.49 -7.68
C LEU A 291 16.81 12.43 -7.91
N ALA A 292 16.47 11.29 -8.50
CA ALA A 292 17.37 10.15 -8.63
C ALA A 292 17.26 9.46 -9.98
N ASP A 293 18.32 8.75 -10.37
CA ASP A 293 18.34 7.97 -11.62
C ASP A 293 17.50 6.70 -11.52
N TYR A 294 17.37 6.14 -10.29
CA TYR A 294 16.62 4.93 -10.01
C TYR A 294 15.72 5.13 -8.79
N VAL A 295 14.44 4.83 -8.97
CA VAL A 295 13.43 4.88 -7.90
C VAL A 295 12.89 3.48 -7.66
N VAL A 296 13.09 2.98 -6.45
CA VAL A 296 12.52 1.71 -6.00
C VAL A 296 11.28 1.99 -5.17
N THR A 297 10.14 1.52 -5.62
CA THR A 297 8.87 1.62 -4.90
C THR A 297 8.24 0.26 -4.70
N GLU A 298 7.25 0.17 -3.81
CA GLU A 298 6.54 -1.08 -3.56
C GLU A 298 5.03 -0.92 -3.61
N ALA A 299 4.33 -2.04 -3.85
CA ALA A 299 2.89 -2.15 -3.71
C ALA A 299 2.53 -3.20 -2.67
N GLY A 300 1.44 -2.99 -1.92
CA GLY A 300 1.04 -3.85 -0.80
C GLY A 300 0.60 -5.25 -1.23
N PHE A 301 0.86 -6.25 -0.41
CA PHE A 301 0.50 -7.66 -0.63
C PHE A 301 1.10 -8.26 -1.91
N GLY A 302 0.39 -9.19 -2.55
CA GLY A 302 0.82 -9.83 -3.79
C GLY A 302 0.56 -9.00 -5.04
N ALA A 303 1.12 -9.44 -6.16
CA ALA A 303 0.98 -8.75 -7.44
C ALA A 303 -0.47 -8.76 -7.97
N ASP A 304 -1.27 -9.71 -7.54
CA ASP A 304 -2.71 -9.78 -7.84
C ASP A 304 -3.55 -8.70 -7.18
N LEU A 305 -3.05 -8.05 -6.13
CA LEU A 305 -3.69 -6.93 -5.44
C LEU A 305 -2.90 -5.64 -5.59
N GLY A 306 -1.70 -5.59 -4.99
CA GLY A 306 -0.93 -4.36 -4.92
C GLY A 306 -0.40 -3.91 -6.27
N ALA A 307 0.24 -4.78 -7.05
CA ALA A 307 0.76 -4.40 -8.34
C ALA A 307 -0.36 -4.09 -9.35
N GLU A 308 -1.45 -4.86 -9.35
CA GLU A 308 -2.63 -4.55 -10.17
C GLU A 308 -3.10 -3.11 -9.90
N LYS A 309 -3.31 -2.72 -8.62
CA LYS A 309 -3.77 -1.39 -8.27
C LYS A 309 -2.73 -0.29 -8.49
N PHE A 310 -1.46 -0.62 -8.35
CA PHE A 310 -0.38 0.29 -8.74
C PHE A 310 -0.47 0.63 -10.23
N MET A 311 -0.67 -0.37 -11.09
CA MET A 311 -0.76 -0.23 -12.55
C MET A 311 -2.08 0.43 -12.96
N ASP A 312 -3.22 -0.12 -12.53
CA ASP A 312 -4.54 0.27 -13.03
C ASP A 312 -5.16 1.47 -12.29
N ILE A 313 -4.68 1.82 -11.10
CA ILE A 313 -5.15 2.99 -10.38
C ILE A 313 -4.08 4.07 -10.35
N LYS A 314 -2.96 3.84 -9.64
CA LYS A 314 -1.95 4.87 -9.40
C LYS A 314 -1.25 5.33 -10.68
N CYS A 315 -0.74 4.41 -11.49
CA CYS A 315 -0.05 4.75 -12.74
C CYS A 315 -0.99 5.40 -13.73
N ARG A 316 -2.20 4.87 -13.88
CA ARG A 316 -3.25 5.44 -14.73
C ARG A 316 -3.55 6.88 -14.37
N MET A 317 -3.82 7.16 -13.08
CA MET A 317 -4.22 8.50 -12.63
C MET A 317 -3.08 9.51 -12.65
N ALA A 318 -1.85 9.06 -12.36
CA ALA A 318 -0.69 9.94 -12.21
C ALA A 318 0.17 10.06 -13.48
N GLY A 319 -0.14 9.30 -14.53
CA GLY A 319 0.68 9.24 -15.75
C GLY A 319 2.04 8.57 -15.55
N LEU A 320 2.18 7.74 -14.52
CA LEU A 320 3.42 7.02 -14.22
C LEU A 320 3.57 5.80 -15.14
N LYS A 321 4.82 5.48 -15.47
CA LYS A 321 5.17 4.32 -16.31
C LYS A 321 6.32 3.57 -15.63
N PRO A 322 6.07 2.39 -15.03
CA PRO A 322 7.16 1.59 -14.47
C PRO A 322 8.06 1.05 -15.58
N ASP A 323 9.38 1.10 -15.36
CA ASP A 323 10.39 0.61 -16.29
C ASP A 323 10.69 -0.87 -16.10
N ALA A 324 10.59 -1.36 -14.86
CA ALA A 324 10.75 -2.78 -14.51
C ALA A 324 9.94 -3.15 -13.28
N VAL A 325 9.65 -4.43 -13.12
CA VAL A 325 9.04 -5.02 -11.92
C VAL A 325 9.97 -6.08 -11.34
N VAL A 326 10.20 -6.01 -10.04
CA VAL A 326 10.85 -7.07 -9.26
C VAL A 326 9.76 -7.88 -8.56
N LEU A 327 9.63 -9.15 -8.90
CA LEU A 327 8.67 -10.07 -8.31
C LEU A 327 9.36 -10.94 -7.25
N VAL A 328 9.05 -10.69 -5.99
CA VAL A 328 9.61 -11.42 -4.85
C VAL A 328 8.85 -12.71 -4.62
N ALA A 329 9.59 -13.81 -4.52
CA ALA A 329 9.10 -15.10 -4.08
C ALA A 329 9.95 -15.63 -2.91
N THR A 330 9.43 -16.59 -2.17
CA THR A 330 10.18 -17.35 -1.17
C THR A 330 9.90 -18.85 -1.36
N ILE A 331 10.89 -19.67 -1.09
CA ILE A 331 10.72 -21.13 -1.09
C ILE A 331 9.59 -21.54 -0.15
N ARG A 332 9.51 -20.89 1.02
CA ARG A 332 8.44 -21.13 2.01
C ARG A 332 7.05 -20.86 1.45
N ALA A 333 6.86 -19.72 0.77
CA ALA A 333 5.57 -19.39 0.18
C ALA A 333 5.17 -20.36 -0.94
N LEU A 334 6.13 -20.76 -1.77
CA LEU A 334 5.86 -21.73 -2.83
C LEU A 334 5.49 -23.10 -2.26
N LYS A 335 6.21 -23.60 -1.25
CA LYS A 335 5.84 -24.84 -0.56
C LYS A 335 4.47 -24.75 0.14
N TYR A 336 4.17 -23.61 0.76
CA TYR A 336 2.86 -23.36 1.37
C TYR A 336 1.73 -23.43 0.32
N ASN A 337 1.93 -22.79 -0.83
CA ASN A 337 1.01 -22.88 -1.97
C ASN A 337 0.94 -24.31 -2.56
N GLY A 338 1.93 -25.14 -2.33
CA GLY A 338 1.95 -26.58 -2.63
C GLY A 338 1.26 -27.45 -1.58
N GLY A 339 0.75 -26.86 -0.49
CA GLY A 339 -0.01 -27.54 0.55
C GLY A 339 0.78 -27.99 1.78
N VAL A 340 2.02 -27.52 1.96
CA VAL A 340 2.83 -27.81 3.16
C VAL A 340 2.33 -26.98 4.35
N PRO A 341 2.08 -27.60 5.50
CA PRO A 341 1.71 -26.89 6.72
C PRO A 341 2.81 -25.90 7.17
N LYS A 342 2.38 -24.79 7.78
CA LYS A 342 3.30 -23.72 8.22
C LYS A 342 4.45 -24.22 9.11
N SER A 343 4.21 -25.23 9.94
CA SER A 343 5.22 -25.84 10.85
C SER A 343 6.33 -26.60 10.12
N GLU A 344 6.15 -26.96 8.86
CA GLU A 344 7.05 -27.83 8.10
C GLU A 344 7.78 -27.10 6.95
N LEU A 345 7.56 -25.79 6.78
CA LEU A 345 8.10 -25.00 5.66
C LEU A 345 9.63 -24.88 5.65
N SER A 346 10.30 -25.13 6.79
CA SER A 346 11.75 -25.09 6.89
C SER A 346 12.48 -26.35 6.38
N SER A 347 11.75 -27.44 6.13
CA SER A 347 12.32 -28.69 5.61
C SER A 347 12.26 -28.70 4.08
N GLU A 348 13.30 -29.25 3.42
CA GLU A 348 13.32 -29.44 1.98
C GLU A 348 12.12 -30.28 1.50
N ASN A 349 11.42 -29.78 0.48
CA ASN A 349 10.30 -30.49 -0.14
C ASN A 349 10.08 -30.06 -1.58
N LEU A 350 10.87 -30.64 -2.51
CA LEU A 350 10.78 -30.35 -3.94
C LEU A 350 9.41 -30.67 -4.54
N ALA A 351 8.78 -31.78 -4.12
CA ALA A 351 7.48 -32.16 -4.66
C ALA A 351 6.38 -31.12 -4.33
N ALA A 352 6.41 -30.56 -3.13
CA ALA A 352 5.51 -29.48 -2.76
C ALA A 352 5.87 -28.17 -3.47
N LEU A 353 7.14 -27.89 -3.65
CA LEU A 353 7.62 -26.74 -4.43
C LEU A 353 7.13 -26.80 -5.88
N GLU A 354 7.30 -27.96 -6.55
CA GLU A 354 6.79 -28.21 -7.90
C GLU A 354 5.27 -27.99 -8.01
N LYS A 355 4.53 -28.45 -6.99
CA LYS A 355 3.07 -28.24 -6.94
C LYS A 355 2.69 -26.78 -6.71
N GLY A 356 3.45 -26.04 -5.94
CA GLY A 356 3.11 -24.66 -5.55
C GLY A 356 3.66 -23.60 -6.49
N ILE A 357 4.64 -23.92 -7.34
CA ILE A 357 5.28 -22.95 -8.25
C ILE A 357 4.31 -22.34 -9.26
N VAL A 358 3.16 -22.97 -9.50
CA VAL A 358 2.09 -22.43 -10.37
C VAL A 358 1.55 -21.09 -9.87
N ASN A 359 1.72 -20.77 -8.58
CA ASN A 359 1.39 -19.46 -8.04
C ASN A 359 2.37 -18.39 -8.58
N LEU A 360 3.67 -18.67 -8.57
CA LEU A 360 4.67 -17.80 -9.17
C LEU A 360 4.42 -17.63 -10.68
N GLU A 361 4.12 -18.73 -11.39
CA GLU A 361 3.78 -18.69 -12.81
C GLU A 361 2.65 -17.71 -13.10
N LYS A 362 1.54 -17.80 -12.36
CA LYS A 362 0.40 -16.91 -12.56
C LYS A 362 0.75 -15.45 -12.28
N HIS A 363 1.56 -15.17 -11.28
CA HIS A 363 2.01 -13.80 -10.99
C HIS A 363 2.94 -13.24 -12.09
N ILE A 364 3.82 -14.08 -12.67
CA ILE A 364 4.62 -13.70 -13.84
C ILE A 364 3.71 -13.33 -15.02
N GLU A 365 2.77 -14.22 -15.37
CA GLU A 365 1.79 -13.98 -16.44
C GLU A 365 0.99 -12.69 -16.21
N ASN A 366 0.56 -12.42 -14.97
CA ASN A 366 -0.18 -11.22 -14.62
C ASN A 366 0.63 -9.95 -14.90
N LEU A 367 1.89 -9.93 -14.47
CA LEU A 367 2.77 -8.77 -14.68
C LEU A 367 3.13 -8.56 -16.14
N GLN A 368 3.33 -9.65 -16.91
CA GLN A 368 3.60 -9.58 -18.35
C GLN A 368 2.44 -8.95 -19.15
N LYS A 369 1.19 -9.05 -18.67
CA LYS A 369 0.03 -8.41 -19.31
C LYS A 369 0.14 -6.87 -19.33
N TYR A 370 0.84 -6.29 -18.37
CA TYR A 370 1.12 -4.85 -18.34
C TYR A 370 2.27 -4.43 -19.26
N GLN A 371 2.91 -5.37 -19.94
CA GLN A 371 4.02 -5.14 -20.88
C GLN A 371 5.25 -4.47 -20.25
N VAL A 372 5.49 -4.76 -18.97
CA VAL A 372 6.65 -4.29 -18.20
C VAL A 372 7.64 -5.45 -18.01
N PRO A 373 8.95 -5.25 -18.18
CA PRO A 373 9.95 -6.28 -17.91
C PRO A 373 9.91 -6.77 -16.46
N VAL A 374 9.99 -8.09 -16.25
CA VAL A 374 9.92 -8.73 -14.93
C VAL A 374 11.24 -9.40 -14.59
N VAL A 375 11.76 -9.10 -13.40
CA VAL A 375 12.87 -9.79 -12.74
C VAL A 375 12.30 -10.54 -11.54
N VAL A 376 12.45 -11.85 -11.50
CA VAL A 376 12.07 -12.65 -10.33
C VAL A 376 13.23 -12.70 -9.36
N THR A 377 12.95 -12.51 -8.07
CA THR A 377 13.93 -12.69 -7.00
C THR A 377 13.42 -13.64 -5.94
N LEU A 378 14.29 -14.53 -5.48
CA LEU A 378 14.09 -15.30 -4.26
C LEU A 378 14.67 -14.52 -3.07
N ASN A 379 13.80 -14.13 -2.13
CA ASN A 379 14.23 -13.70 -0.81
C ASN A 379 14.65 -14.94 -0.02
N SER A 380 15.95 -15.18 0.04
CA SER A 380 16.54 -16.42 0.55
C SER A 380 16.56 -16.48 2.07
N PHE A 381 16.27 -17.66 2.60
CA PHE A 381 16.42 -18.00 4.02
C PHE A 381 17.50 -19.06 4.21
N LEU A 382 18.15 -19.08 5.37
CA LEU A 382 19.20 -20.07 5.71
C LEU A 382 18.75 -21.53 5.61
N THR A 383 17.44 -21.76 5.63
CA THR A 383 16.83 -23.10 5.53
C THR A 383 16.53 -23.53 4.10
N ASP A 384 16.69 -22.65 3.12
CA ASP A 384 16.41 -22.96 1.73
C ASP A 384 17.51 -23.86 1.17
N SER A 385 17.14 -24.96 0.53
CA SER A 385 18.10 -25.87 -0.04
C SER A 385 18.57 -25.41 -1.42
N LYS A 386 19.78 -25.85 -1.77
CA LYS A 386 20.34 -25.57 -3.11
C LYS A 386 19.44 -26.14 -4.23
N ALA A 387 18.92 -27.35 -4.03
CA ALA A 387 18.05 -27.99 -5.01
C ALA A 387 16.74 -27.22 -5.22
N GLU A 388 16.12 -26.72 -4.16
CA GLU A 388 14.92 -25.88 -4.25
C GLU A 388 15.20 -24.56 -4.97
N THR A 389 16.32 -23.91 -4.67
CA THR A 389 16.74 -22.67 -5.32
C THR A 389 17.00 -22.87 -6.83
N GLU A 390 17.78 -23.88 -7.20
CA GLU A 390 18.09 -24.21 -8.59
C GLU A 390 16.83 -24.56 -9.40
N TYR A 391 15.86 -25.23 -8.76
CA TYR A 391 14.58 -25.52 -9.39
C TYR A 391 13.81 -24.23 -9.77
N VAL A 392 13.72 -23.27 -8.85
CA VAL A 392 13.02 -21.99 -9.13
C VAL A 392 13.78 -21.17 -10.19
N GLU A 393 15.10 -21.14 -10.14
CA GLU A 393 15.92 -20.46 -11.13
C GLU A 393 15.68 -21.02 -12.53
N GLN A 394 15.73 -22.34 -12.67
CA GLN A 394 15.47 -23.02 -13.94
C GLN A 394 14.06 -22.76 -14.45
N PHE A 395 13.07 -22.81 -13.56
CA PHE A 395 11.68 -22.50 -13.88
C PHE A 395 11.50 -21.08 -14.44
N CYS A 396 12.17 -20.08 -13.86
CA CYS A 396 12.13 -18.70 -14.35
C CYS A 396 12.78 -18.57 -15.74
N LYS A 397 13.93 -19.20 -15.96
CA LYS A 397 14.64 -19.20 -17.24
C LYS A 397 13.77 -19.78 -18.36
N GLU A 398 13.09 -20.90 -18.10
CA GLU A 398 12.19 -21.54 -19.07
C GLU A 398 11.01 -20.66 -19.49
N ARG A 399 10.64 -19.69 -18.63
CA ARG A 399 9.57 -18.71 -18.91
C ARG A 399 10.08 -17.37 -19.40
N GLY A 400 11.37 -17.29 -19.73
CA GLY A 400 11.98 -16.07 -20.26
C GLY A 400 12.06 -14.93 -19.25
N CYS A 401 12.01 -15.24 -17.94
CA CYS A 401 12.18 -14.28 -16.88
C CYS A 401 13.62 -14.22 -16.39
N GLU A 402 14.11 -13.02 -16.13
CA GLU A 402 15.35 -12.82 -15.40
C GLU A 402 15.19 -13.27 -13.94
N PHE A 403 16.29 -13.78 -13.36
CA PHE A 403 16.29 -14.28 -12.00
C PHE A 403 17.54 -13.85 -11.25
N ALA A 404 17.39 -13.52 -9.96
CA ALA A 404 18.49 -13.29 -9.04
C ALA A 404 18.10 -13.69 -7.61
N LEU A 405 19.07 -14.14 -6.81
CA LEU A 405 18.91 -14.32 -5.36
C LEU A 405 19.00 -12.99 -4.63
N SER A 406 18.30 -12.88 -3.52
CA SER A 406 18.37 -11.77 -2.58
C SER A 406 18.66 -12.31 -1.18
N GLU A 407 19.79 -11.88 -0.61
CA GLU A 407 20.24 -12.20 0.75
C GLU A 407 20.31 -10.93 1.62
N VAL A 408 19.51 -9.94 1.27
CA VAL A 408 19.58 -8.58 1.87
C VAL A 408 19.23 -8.55 3.34
N TRP A 409 18.42 -9.50 3.83
CA TRP A 409 18.10 -9.57 5.26
C TRP A 409 19.35 -9.78 6.11
N GLU A 410 20.24 -10.67 5.69
CA GLU A 410 21.46 -11.02 6.41
C GLU A 410 22.63 -10.09 6.08
N LYS A 411 22.76 -9.69 4.82
CA LYS A 411 23.96 -9.01 4.27
C LYS A 411 23.74 -7.56 3.86
N GLY A 412 22.54 -7.00 4.11
CA GLY A 412 22.25 -5.63 3.68
C GLY A 412 22.38 -5.46 2.17
N GLY A 413 22.88 -4.31 1.73
CA GLY A 413 23.05 -3.98 0.32
C GLY A 413 23.95 -4.95 -0.44
N GLU A 414 24.97 -5.50 0.20
CA GLU A 414 25.86 -6.50 -0.42
C GLU A 414 25.09 -7.74 -0.87
N GLY A 415 24.11 -8.19 -0.05
CA GLY A 415 23.24 -9.32 -0.39
C GLY A 415 22.28 -9.05 -1.53
N GLY A 416 22.15 -7.79 -1.96
CA GLY A 416 21.29 -7.35 -3.07
C GLY A 416 22.02 -7.03 -4.37
N VAL A 417 23.35 -7.07 -4.40
CA VAL A 417 24.16 -6.66 -5.56
C VAL A 417 23.81 -7.47 -6.80
N ALA A 418 23.66 -8.78 -6.70
CA ALA A 418 23.29 -9.63 -7.84
C ALA A 418 21.90 -9.25 -8.42
N LEU A 419 20.94 -8.97 -7.54
CA LEU A 419 19.61 -8.50 -7.94
C LEU A 419 19.70 -7.11 -8.62
N ALA A 420 20.44 -6.18 -8.01
CA ALA A 420 20.62 -4.83 -8.56
C ALA A 420 21.27 -4.86 -9.97
N GLN A 421 22.30 -5.68 -10.16
CA GLN A 421 22.93 -5.88 -11.46
C GLN A 421 21.94 -6.44 -12.50
N LYS A 422 21.12 -7.43 -12.10
CA LYS A 422 20.12 -8.02 -12.99
C LYS A 422 19.03 -7.02 -13.37
N VAL A 423 18.61 -6.17 -12.43
CA VAL A 423 17.66 -5.07 -12.71
C VAL A 423 18.27 -4.05 -13.67
N LEU A 424 19.52 -3.62 -13.45
CA LEU A 424 20.22 -2.70 -14.36
C LEU A 424 20.34 -3.27 -15.77
N GLU A 425 20.77 -4.53 -15.91
CA GLU A 425 20.84 -5.23 -17.20
C GLU A 425 19.47 -5.25 -17.89
N THR A 426 18.40 -5.51 -17.13
CA THR A 426 17.04 -5.53 -17.66
C THR A 426 16.62 -4.16 -18.16
N LEU A 427 16.92 -3.08 -17.41
CA LEU A 427 16.61 -1.70 -17.80
C LEU A 427 17.40 -1.21 -19.03
N GLU A 428 18.59 -1.79 -19.29
CA GLU A 428 19.42 -1.47 -20.45
C GLU A 428 19.01 -2.27 -21.70
N THR A 429 18.49 -3.48 -21.52
CA THR A 429 18.25 -4.42 -22.63
C THR A 429 16.78 -4.58 -23.03
N LYS A 430 15.86 -4.17 -22.16
CA LYS A 430 14.41 -4.34 -22.37
C LYS A 430 13.67 -3.03 -22.15
N ASP A 431 12.82 -2.65 -23.08
CA ASP A 431 11.95 -1.47 -22.96
C ASP A 431 10.60 -1.85 -22.34
N SER A 432 10.16 -1.02 -21.41
CA SER A 432 8.79 -1.07 -20.91
C SER A 432 7.83 -0.45 -21.94
N ARG A 433 6.76 -1.18 -22.25
CA ARG A 433 5.63 -0.71 -23.05
C ARG A 433 4.37 -0.64 -22.21
N PHE A 434 4.51 -0.22 -20.98
CA PHE A 434 3.44 -0.22 -20.00
C PHE A 434 2.09 0.24 -20.58
N ALA A 435 1.08 -0.58 -20.35
CA ALA A 435 -0.32 -0.29 -20.63
C ALA A 435 -1.20 -0.81 -19.49
N PRO A 436 -2.22 -0.04 -19.06
CA PRO A 436 -3.22 -0.54 -18.12
C PRO A 436 -3.98 -1.76 -18.66
N LEU A 437 -4.56 -2.55 -17.77
CA LEU A 437 -5.24 -3.80 -18.11
C LEU A 437 -6.52 -3.60 -18.92
N TYR A 438 -7.20 -2.47 -18.73
CA TYR A 438 -8.49 -2.15 -19.36
C TYR A 438 -8.61 -0.66 -19.65
N GLU A 439 -9.51 -0.32 -20.58
CA GLU A 439 -9.81 1.05 -20.98
C GLU A 439 -10.85 1.69 -20.02
N ASP A 440 -10.76 3.02 -19.84
CA ASP A 440 -11.69 3.78 -18.98
C ASP A 440 -13.14 3.73 -19.49
N SER A 441 -13.33 3.51 -20.80
CA SER A 441 -14.63 3.46 -21.47
C SER A 441 -15.46 2.21 -21.17
N LEU A 442 -14.86 1.15 -20.63
CA LEU A 442 -15.60 -0.04 -20.21
C LEU A 442 -16.55 0.29 -19.06
N SER A 443 -17.69 -0.41 -18.98
CA SER A 443 -18.57 -0.36 -17.81
C SER A 443 -17.87 -0.87 -16.56
N LEU A 444 -18.38 -0.51 -15.39
CA LEU A 444 -17.81 -0.97 -14.12
C LEU A 444 -17.82 -2.50 -14.00
N THR A 445 -18.88 -3.16 -14.49
CA THR A 445 -18.96 -4.62 -14.49
C THR A 445 -17.92 -5.25 -15.42
N GLU A 446 -17.70 -4.70 -16.61
CA GLU A 446 -16.65 -5.19 -17.52
C GLU A 446 -15.25 -5.02 -16.95
N LYS A 447 -14.96 -3.89 -16.26
CA LYS A 447 -13.68 -3.67 -15.57
C LYS A 447 -13.46 -4.71 -14.46
N ILE A 448 -14.47 -4.94 -13.60
CA ILE A 448 -14.44 -5.94 -12.53
C ILE A 448 -14.21 -7.34 -13.11
N GLU A 449 -14.94 -7.71 -14.18
CA GLU A 449 -14.77 -8.98 -14.85
C GLU A 449 -13.39 -9.14 -15.47
N THR A 450 -12.85 -8.09 -16.07
CA THR A 450 -11.50 -8.10 -16.65
C THR A 450 -10.45 -8.42 -15.58
N VAL A 451 -10.49 -7.72 -14.43
CA VAL A 451 -9.56 -8.01 -13.32
C VAL A 451 -9.74 -9.43 -12.82
N ALA A 452 -10.98 -9.87 -12.61
CA ALA A 452 -11.26 -11.22 -12.07
C ALA A 452 -10.77 -12.34 -13.02
N LYS A 453 -11.02 -12.21 -14.31
CA LYS A 453 -10.62 -13.21 -15.31
C LYS A 453 -9.12 -13.16 -15.60
N GLU A 454 -8.59 -11.97 -15.89
CA GLU A 454 -7.22 -11.80 -16.35
C GLU A 454 -6.20 -11.96 -15.22
N ILE A 455 -6.45 -11.37 -14.06
CA ILE A 455 -5.51 -11.36 -12.93
C ILE A 455 -5.72 -12.57 -12.01
N TYR A 456 -6.98 -12.85 -11.63
CA TYR A 456 -7.25 -13.94 -10.68
C TYR A 456 -7.40 -15.30 -11.33
N GLY A 457 -7.74 -15.34 -12.63
CA GLY A 457 -8.00 -16.60 -13.36
C GLY A 457 -9.39 -17.17 -13.06
N ALA A 458 -10.35 -16.32 -12.67
CA ALA A 458 -11.73 -16.71 -12.46
C ALA A 458 -12.47 -16.99 -13.78
N ASP A 459 -13.46 -17.88 -13.76
CA ASP A 459 -14.34 -18.12 -14.90
C ASP A 459 -15.34 -16.97 -15.14
N GLY A 460 -15.67 -16.22 -14.10
CA GLY A 460 -16.58 -15.08 -14.14
C GLY A 460 -16.78 -14.41 -12.81
N VAL A 461 -17.76 -13.50 -12.77
CA VAL A 461 -18.15 -12.74 -11.59
C VAL A 461 -19.65 -12.85 -11.36
N THR A 462 -20.06 -13.00 -10.10
CA THR A 462 -21.45 -12.87 -9.68
C THR A 462 -21.59 -11.65 -8.76
N TYR A 463 -22.76 -11.05 -8.79
CA TYR A 463 -23.05 -9.84 -8.04
C TYR A 463 -24.26 -10.05 -7.11
N GLY A 464 -24.13 -9.65 -5.87
CA GLY A 464 -25.28 -9.52 -4.98
C GLY A 464 -26.24 -8.40 -5.44
N PRO A 465 -27.54 -8.46 -5.09
CA PRO A 465 -28.50 -7.42 -5.48
C PRO A 465 -28.12 -6.01 -5.05
N ALA A 466 -27.51 -5.86 -3.84
CA ALA A 466 -27.04 -4.57 -3.34
C ALA A 466 -25.87 -4.03 -4.19
N ALA A 467 -24.93 -4.91 -4.58
CA ALA A 467 -23.80 -4.53 -5.43
C ALA A 467 -24.27 -4.05 -6.80
N MET A 468 -25.21 -4.75 -7.45
CA MET A 468 -25.76 -4.33 -8.75
C MET A 468 -26.51 -3.00 -8.67
N LYS A 469 -27.27 -2.79 -7.61
CA LYS A 469 -27.97 -1.52 -7.39
C LYS A 469 -26.99 -0.35 -7.27
N GLU A 470 -25.90 -0.56 -6.52
CA GLU A 470 -24.92 0.50 -6.30
C GLU A 470 -24.05 0.76 -7.55
N LEU A 471 -23.65 -0.28 -8.30
CA LEU A 471 -22.98 -0.11 -9.59
C LEU A 471 -23.78 0.78 -10.54
N LYS A 472 -25.07 0.49 -10.70
CA LYS A 472 -25.97 1.30 -11.52
C LYS A 472 -26.04 2.74 -11.03
N ARG A 473 -26.16 2.95 -9.70
CA ARG A 473 -26.19 4.29 -9.11
C ARG A 473 -24.90 5.08 -9.38
N ILE A 474 -23.74 4.44 -9.25
CA ILE A 474 -22.44 5.07 -9.51
C ILE A 474 -22.32 5.49 -10.99
N GLU A 475 -22.79 4.65 -11.92
CA GLU A 475 -22.85 4.99 -13.36
C GLU A 475 -23.81 6.14 -13.63
N GLU A 476 -24.99 6.17 -13.02
CA GLU A 476 -25.97 7.27 -13.11
C GLU A 476 -25.41 8.59 -12.55
N LEU A 477 -24.51 8.54 -11.58
CA LEU A 477 -23.79 9.72 -11.06
C LEU A 477 -22.64 10.19 -11.96
N GLY A 478 -22.42 9.54 -13.11
CA GLY A 478 -21.37 9.90 -14.07
C GLY A 478 -19.97 9.41 -13.68
N MET A 479 -19.85 8.45 -12.76
CA MET A 479 -18.56 7.92 -12.26
C MET A 479 -18.20 6.55 -12.88
N GLY A 480 -18.87 6.14 -13.96
CA GLY A 480 -18.61 4.87 -14.65
C GLY A 480 -17.22 4.74 -15.27
N SER A 481 -16.55 5.88 -15.55
CA SER A 481 -15.18 5.90 -16.07
C SER A 481 -14.11 5.60 -15.01
N PHE A 482 -14.44 5.60 -13.71
CA PHE A 482 -13.49 5.33 -12.65
C PHE A 482 -12.89 3.93 -12.75
N PRO A 483 -11.59 3.74 -12.43
CA PRO A 483 -11.02 2.41 -12.28
C PRO A 483 -11.64 1.68 -11.09
N VAL A 484 -11.51 0.35 -11.09
CA VAL A 484 -12.03 -0.50 -10.02
C VAL A 484 -10.93 -0.94 -9.07
N CYS A 485 -11.24 -0.95 -7.79
CA CYS A 485 -10.40 -1.42 -6.71
C CYS A 485 -11.02 -2.69 -6.13
N MET A 486 -10.49 -3.85 -6.49
CA MET A 486 -10.98 -5.13 -5.99
C MET A 486 -10.51 -5.36 -4.54
N ALA A 487 -11.45 -5.41 -3.61
CA ALA A 487 -11.20 -5.71 -2.20
C ALA A 487 -11.38 -7.21 -1.96
N LYS A 488 -10.29 -7.92 -1.82
CA LYS A 488 -10.20 -9.39 -1.79
C LYS A 488 -9.20 -9.85 -0.72
N THR A 489 -9.29 -11.12 -0.32
CA THR A 489 -8.24 -11.75 0.50
C THR A 489 -6.87 -11.68 -0.19
N GLN A 490 -5.83 -11.42 0.57
CA GLN A 490 -4.44 -11.39 0.08
C GLN A 490 -3.81 -12.79 -0.03
N TYR A 491 -4.41 -13.81 0.56
CA TYR A 491 -3.80 -15.15 0.70
C TYR A 491 -4.08 -16.11 -0.46
N SER A 492 -4.88 -15.71 -1.42
CA SER A 492 -5.23 -16.53 -2.58
C SER A 492 -5.46 -15.65 -3.80
N LEU A 493 -5.28 -16.19 -5.00
CA LEU A 493 -5.75 -15.57 -6.24
C LEU A 493 -7.29 -15.51 -6.31
N SER A 494 -7.99 -16.43 -5.62
CA SER A 494 -9.45 -16.44 -5.48
C SER A 494 -9.91 -15.50 -4.35
N ASP A 495 -11.23 -15.30 -4.22
CA ASP A 495 -11.88 -14.65 -3.08
C ASP A 495 -12.02 -15.59 -1.87
N ASP A 496 -11.64 -16.87 -2.00
CA ASP A 496 -11.57 -17.86 -0.95
C ASP A 496 -10.11 -18.12 -0.54
N GLN A 497 -9.73 -17.70 0.66
CA GLN A 497 -8.35 -17.81 1.17
C GLN A 497 -7.85 -19.26 1.33
N THR A 498 -8.73 -20.25 1.29
CA THR A 498 -8.36 -21.67 1.40
C THR A 498 -7.88 -22.28 0.08
N LYS A 499 -8.14 -21.60 -1.04
CA LYS A 499 -7.73 -22.04 -2.38
C LYS A 499 -6.31 -21.56 -2.69
N LEU A 500 -5.33 -22.40 -2.39
CA LEU A 500 -3.91 -22.11 -2.57
C LEU A 500 -3.42 -22.38 -4.01
N GLY A 501 -2.22 -21.91 -4.33
CA GLY A 501 -1.57 -22.15 -5.62
C GLY A 501 -2.20 -21.32 -6.74
N ARG A 502 -2.67 -22.00 -7.78
CA ARG A 502 -3.39 -21.41 -8.92
C ARG A 502 -4.77 -22.04 -9.04
N PRO A 503 -5.76 -21.54 -8.29
CA PRO A 503 -7.12 -22.09 -8.36
C PRO A 503 -7.73 -21.92 -9.75
N LEU A 504 -8.52 -22.90 -10.17
CA LEU A 504 -9.25 -22.94 -11.43
C LEU A 504 -10.72 -23.28 -11.18
N GLY A 505 -11.60 -22.96 -12.12
CA GLY A 505 -13.01 -23.34 -12.04
C GLY A 505 -13.77 -22.62 -10.92
N PHE A 506 -13.46 -21.33 -10.66
CA PHE A 506 -14.13 -20.54 -9.63
C PHE A 506 -14.71 -19.25 -10.18
N THR A 507 -15.71 -18.76 -9.49
CA THR A 507 -16.36 -17.49 -9.78
C THR A 507 -16.15 -16.55 -8.60
N VAL A 508 -15.78 -15.30 -8.86
CA VAL A 508 -15.65 -14.26 -7.82
C VAL A 508 -17.03 -13.71 -7.48
N ASN A 509 -17.34 -13.61 -6.19
CA ASN A 509 -18.60 -13.05 -5.72
C ASN A 509 -18.41 -11.63 -5.17
N VAL A 510 -18.94 -10.63 -5.89
CA VAL A 510 -19.00 -9.22 -5.44
C VAL A 510 -20.26 -9.02 -4.63
N ARG A 511 -20.11 -8.91 -3.31
CA ARG A 511 -21.24 -8.76 -2.38
C ARG A 511 -21.67 -7.31 -2.17
N GLU A 512 -20.74 -6.38 -2.26
CA GLU A 512 -20.95 -4.96 -1.98
C GLU A 512 -20.05 -4.12 -2.87
N VAL A 513 -20.52 -2.94 -3.23
CA VAL A 513 -19.76 -1.95 -4.00
C VAL A 513 -19.97 -0.59 -3.36
N TYR A 514 -18.97 0.25 -3.36
CA TYR A 514 -19.09 1.67 -3.02
C TYR A 514 -18.09 2.51 -3.82
N VAL A 515 -18.36 3.80 -3.94
CA VAL A 515 -17.46 4.73 -4.62
C VAL A 515 -16.64 5.52 -3.60
N SER A 516 -15.32 5.57 -3.81
CA SER A 516 -14.42 6.56 -3.21
C SER A 516 -14.34 7.75 -4.17
N ALA A 517 -15.34 8.62 -4.12
CA ALA A 517 -15.52 9.68 -5.10
C ALA A 517 -14.39 10.72 -5.10
N GLY A 518 -13.86 11.03 -3.91
CA GLY A 518 -12.70 11.89 -3.75
C GLY A 518 -11.42 11.27 -4.31
N ALA A 519 -11.16 10.01 -3.98
CA ALA A 519 -10.02 9.26 -4.51
C ALA A 519 -10.16 9.02 -6.03
N GLY A 520 -11.38 8.78 -6.50
CA GLY A 520 -11.67 8.58 -7.92
C GLY A 520 -11.59 7.13 -8.38
N PHE A 521 -11.99 6.18 -7.53
CA PHE A 521 -12.11 4.76 -7.88
C PHE A 521 -13.35 4.12 -7.23
N VAL A 522 -13.78 2.99 -7.77
CA VAL A 522 -14.90 2.20 -7.26
C VAL A 522 -14.36 0.97 -6.56
N VAL A 523 -14.79 0.73 -5.33
CA VAL A 523 -14.37 -0.44 -4.54
C VAL A 523 -15.41 -1.55 -4.68
N ALA A 524 -14.97 -2.72 -5.12
CA ALA A 524 -15.77 -3.94 -5.22
C ALA A 524 -15.33 -4.95 -4.16
N ILE A 525 -16.18 -5.19 -3.16
CA ILE A 525 -15.87 -6.05 -2.03
C ILE A 525 -16.28 -7.50 -2.33
N THR A 526 -15.30 -8.39 -2.22
CA THR A 526 -15.47 -9.83 -2.31
C THR A 526 -15.15 -10.49 -0.97
N GLY A 527 -15.80 -11.58 -0.64
CA GLY A 527 -15.52 -12.32 0.60
C GLY A 527 -15.65 -11.49 1.88
N ALA A 528 -14.92 -11.84 2.93
CA ALA A 528 -14.99 -11.23 4.26
C ALA A 528 -13.85 -10.22 4.47
N ILE A 529 -13.92 -9.07 3.85
CA ILE A 529 -12.95 -7.98 4.02
C ILE A 529 -13.37 -7.07 5.16
N MET A 530 -12.43 -6.74 6.05
CA MET A 530 -12.66 -5.89 7.22
C MET A 530 -11.88 -4.58 7.09
N THR A 531 -12.59 -3.47 7.23
CA THR A 531 -12.02 -2.11 7.23
C THR A 531 -11.60 -1.63 8.63
N MET A 532 -11.99 -2.36 9.67
CA MET A 532 -11.53 -2.19 11.06
C MET A 532 -11.02 -3.54 11.58
N PRO A 533 -9.71 -3.80 11.53
CA PRO A 533 -9.12 -5.02 12.08
C PRO A 533 -9.32 -5.13 13.59
N GLY A 534 -9.27 -6.33 14.13
CA GLY A 534 -9.25 -6.56 15.58
C GLY A 534 -7.85 -7.04 16.02
N LEU A 535 -7.55 -6.86 17.29
CA LEU A 535 -6.37 -7.47 17.89
C LEU A 535 -6.52 -9.01 17.93
N GLY A 536 -5.44 -9.73 17.68
CA GLY A 536 -5.38 -11.19 17.78
C GLY A 536 -5.38 -11.68 19.24
N LYS A 537 -5.32 -13.00 19.43
CA LYS A 537 -5.24 -13.62 20.76
C LYS A 537 -3.95 -13.21 21.51
N THR A 538 -2.86 -13.09 20.78
CA THR A 538 -1.55 -12.67 21.28
C THR A 538 -1.04 -11.52 20.40
N PRO A 539 -1.53 -10.29 20.62
CA PRO A 539 -1.10 -9.15 19.82
C PRO A 539 0.37 -8.79 20.13
N ALA A 540 1.05 -8.17 19.18
CA ALA A 540 2.42 -7.67 19.34
C ALA A 540 2.56 -6.73 20.55
N ALA A 541 1.51 -5.99 20.86
CA ALA A 541 1.44 -5.11 22.04
C ALA A 541 1.83 -5.78 23.38
N TYR A 542 1.69 -7.10 23.51
CA TYR A 542 2.09 -7.81 24.72
C TYR A 542 3.61 -7.96 24.89
N GLN A 543 4.37 -7.73 23.84
CA GLN A 543 5.83 -7.87 23.80
C GLN A 543 6.55 -6.53 23.68
N ILE A 544 5.81 -5.47 23.30
CA ILE A 544 6.37 -4.12 23.17
C ILE A 544 6.45 -3.50 24.56
N ASP A 545 7.63 -3.01 24.93
CA ASP A 545 7.89 -2.34 26.21
C ASP A 545 8.88 -1.20 26.02
N VAL A 546 9.00 -0.34 27.02
CA VAL A 546 9.97 0.74 27.11
C VAL A 546 10.58 0.73 28.49
N ASP A 547 11.90 0.75 28.57
CA ASP A 547 12.62 0.76 29.84
C ASP A 547 12.69 2.18 30.47
N ASP A 548 13.29 2.27 31.66
CA ASP A 548 13.42 3.53 32.41
C ASP A 548 14.31 4.57 31.71
N ASP A 549 15.15 4.17 30.77
CA ASP A 549 15.98 5.05 29.94
C ASP A 549 15.28 5.44 28.62
N GLY A 550 14.07 4.96 28.37
CA GLY A 550 13.28 5.25 27.19
C GLY A 550 13.63 4.38 25.98
N VAL A 551 14.35 3.27 26.18
CA VAL A 551 14.71 2.33 25.11
C VAL A 551 13.55 1.36 24.87
N ILE A 552 13.08 1.31 23.62
CA ILE A 552 11.96 0.43 23.21
C ILE A 552 12.46 -0.98 22.93
N THR A 553 11.71 -1.97 23.38
CA THR A 553 11.93 -3.38 23.11
C THR A 553 10.70 -4.03 22.51
N GLY A 554 10.85 -5.15 21.81
CA GLY A 554 9.73 -5.92 21.26
C GLY A 554 9.03 -5.30 20.04
N LEU A 555 9.51 -4.19 19.53
CA LEU A 555 9.01 -3.57 18.31
C LEU A 555 9.73 -4.19 17.10
N PHE A 556 9.34 -5.44 16.74
CA PHE A 556 9.84 -6.28 15.60
C PHE A 556 11.30 -6.72 15.60
#